data_b2343d99f5b2d94e2b79b21a99bad8a5
#
_entry.id   b2343d99f5b2d94e2b79b21a99bad8a5
#
_cell.length_a   1.000
_cell.length_b   1.000
_cell.length_c   1.000
_cell.angle_alpha   90.00
_cell.angle_beta   90.00
_cell.angle_gamma   90.00
#
_symmetry.space_group_name_H-M   'P 1'
#
loop_
_entity.id
_entity.type
_entity.pdbx_description
1 polymer ?
#
loop_
_entity_poly.entity_id
_entity_poly.type
_entity_poly.pdbx_seq_one_letter_code
_entity_poly.pdbx_strand_id
1 'polypeptide(L)'
;MNRKVIDLQSNLFKLLTLRTSIQLESFPHIKVFLSEEDYDSVRRDVTLVVQLRFGRDQIACIYEYVGENYLVLPSEFEEIKIPSLEAAPDLVPIQFIHLITNQIEPTDKASEGVLLEYVFVDPAIEFVQWEDIHKYFPLFTMFKINDTLPEDEKEKLNFLKRLCIESVCQNNSLLQLPFDNDTLTSYSSIASSIDNNIPYDNVLRSLLSYHWKFCFIDLYRCQERLLMLAWVDEFKNTMNSSLPINELYNAMKSRYNTEHHEDENMRSLYRLLPQNILDIMTKASRPDTKANYIYKLRNRIVHFQHSDADIETMKDDEWNMIVRFVLESIPYLYNKLQNYIIELPEV
;
A
#
# COMPACT_ATOMS: atom_id res chain seq x y z
N MET A 1 31.34 24.01 -0.69
CA MET A 1 30.43 22.88 -0.40
C MET A 1 29.01 23.36 -0.58
N ASN A 2 28.17 22.64 -1.30
CA ASN A 2 26.77 23.05 -1.54
C ASN A 2 26.00 22.97 -0.22
N ARG A 3 25.24 24.02 0.14
CA ARG A 3 24.45 24.07 1.38
C ARG A 3 23.51 22.88 1.52
N LYS A 4 22.89 22.43 0.42
CA LYS A 4 22.05 21.20 0.40
C LYS A 4 22.79 19.94 0.88
N VAL A 5 24.06 19.75 0.50
CA VAL A 5 24.87 18.59 0.93
C VAL A 5 25.13 18.63 2.42
N ILE A 6 25.46 19.81 2.95
CA ILE A 6 25.70 19.99 4.39
C ILE A 6 24.45 19.67 5.19
N ASP A 7 23.29 20.16 4.74
CA ASP A 7 22.02 19.94 5.41
C ASP A 7 21.61 18.45 5.37
N LEU A 8 21.80 17.77 4.24
CA LEU A 8 21.55 16.34 4.09
C LEU A 8 22.43 15.50 5.03
N GLN A 9 23.73 15.76 5.06
CA GLN A 9 24.65 15.05 5.94
C GLN A 9 24.35 15.32 7.42
N SER A 10 24.03 16.56 7.78
CA SER A 10 23.65 16.91 9.14
C SER A 10 22.39 16.14 9.58
N ASN A 11 21.41 15.99 8.69
CA ASN A 11 20.21 15.23 8.96
C ASN A 11 20.49 13.72 9.10
N LEU A 12 21.36 13.16 8.27
CA LEU A 12 21.81 11.77 8.37
C LEU A 12 22.38 11.46 9.75
N PHE A 13 23.33 12.28 10.23
CA PHE A 13 23.94 12.09 11.56
C PHE A 13 22.92 12.31 12.69
N LYS A 14 21.98 13.23 12.54
CA LYS A 14 20.86 13.36 13.51
C LYS A 14 20.02 12.09 13.58
N LEU A 15 19.72 11.48 12.45
CA LEU A 15 18.95 10.22 12.44
C LEU A 15 19.72 9.09 13.13
N LEU A 16 21.02 8.95 12.86
CA LEU A 16 21.89 7.95 13.49
C LEU A 16 21.93 8.11 15.01
N THR A 17 21.85 9.33 15.53
CA THR A 17 21.94 9.63 16.97
C THR A 17 20.58 9.69 17.67
N LEU A 18 19.46 9.60 16.97
CA LEU A 18 18.12 9.68 17.56
C LEU A 18 17.86 8.67 18.70
N ARG A 19 18.50 7.51 18.63
CA ARG A 19 18.36 6.41 19.61
C ARG A 19 19.57 6.27 20.54
N THR A 20 20.50 7.23 20.54
CA THR A 20 21.72 7.22 21.35
C THR A 20 21.76 8.44 22.26
N SER A 21 22.57 8.39 23.30
CA SER A 21 22.86 9.56 24.16
C SER A 21 23.93 10.50 23.57
N ILE A 22 24.39 10.22 22.36
CA ILE A 22 25.44 10.99 21.67
C ILE A 22 24.92 12.37 21.30
N GLN A 23 25.58 13.43 21.74
CA GLN A 23 25.26 14.80 21.36
C GLN A 23 26.05 15.18 20.10
N LEU A 24 25.38 15.39 18.99
CA LEU A 24 25.98 15.77 17.69
C LEU A 24 26.77 17.06 17.73
N GLU A 25 26.46 17.96 18.65
CA GLU A 25 27.21 19.22 18.84
C GLU A 25 28.71 18.98 19.11
N SER A 26 29.05 17.76 19.57
CA SER A 26 30.45 17.36 19.79
C SER A 26 31.21 16.99 18.51
N PHE A 27 30.49 16.74 17.38
CA PHE A 27 31.08 16.22 16.14
C PHE A 27 30.60 16.96 14.86
N PRO A 28 30.56 18.31 14.81
CA PRO A 28 29.98 19.05 13.68
C PRO A 28 30.82 18.97 12.39
N HIS A 29 32.02 18.41 12.46
CA HIS A 29 32.99 18.35 11.37
C HIS A 29 32.94 17.03 10.58
N ILE A 30 32.27 15.98 11.12
CA ILE A 30 32.21 14.67 10.47
C ILE A 30 31.30 14.74 9.25
N LYS A 31 31.80 14.23 8.13
CA LYS A 31 31.11 14.18 6.84
C LYS A 31 31.22 12.79 6.26
N VAL A 32 30.21 12.39 5.48
CA VAL A 32 30.34 11.22 4.62
C VAL A 32 31.23 11.59 3.44
N PHE A 33 32.19 10.73 3.14
CA PHE A 33 32.97 10.88 1.92
C PHE A 33 32.07 10.68 0.70
N LEU A 34 32.06 11.65 -0.20
CA LEU A 34 31.31 11.62 -1.46
C LEU A 34 32.29 11.71 -2.63
N SER A 35 32.07 10.90 -3.65
CA SER A 35 32.82 10.97 -4.90
C SER A 35 32.51 12.25 -5.70
N GLU A 36 33.28 12.55 -6.75
CA GLU A 36 32.97 13.66 -7.65
C GLU A 36 31.61 13.44 -8.35
N GLU A 37 31.27 12.18 -8.69
CA GLU A 37 29.99 11.82 -9.29
C GLU A 37 28.81 12.08 -8.33
N ASP A 38 28.99 11.82 -7.03
CA ASP A 38 28.00 12.13 -6.01
C ASP A 38 27.78 13.64 -5.89
N TYR A 39 28.84 14.44 -5.94
CA TYR A 39 28.71 15.90 -5.94
C TYR A 39 27.99 16.43 -7.17
N ASP A 40 28.23 15.86 -8.33
CA ASP A 40 27.53 16.22 -9.56
C ASP A 40 26.08 15.76 -9.53
N SER A 41 25.76 14.62 -8.91
CA SER A 41 24.39 14.14 -8.72
C SER A 41 23.59 15.05 -7.78
N VAL A 42 24.22 15.65 -6.76
CA VAL A 42 23.58 16.65 -5.87
C VAL A 42 23.22 17.95 -6.59
N ARG A 43 23.96 18.30 -7.62
CA ARG A 43 23.66 19.46 -8.48
C ARG A 43 22.45 19.21 -9.37
N ARG A 44 22.15 17.94 -9.66
CA ARG A 44 20.95 17.53 -10.38
C ARG A 44 19.83 17.37 -9.37
N ASP A 45 18.70 17.96 -9.65
CA ASP A 45 17.57 17.94 -8.71
C ASP A 45 17.07 16.50 -8.53
N VAL A 46 17.13 16.04 -7.28
CA VAL A 46 16.45 14.81 -6.84
C VAL A 46 15.21 15.24 -6.10
N THR A 47 14.06 14.82 -6.58
CA THR A 47 12.76 15.19 -5.99
C THR A 47 12.02 13.94 -5.54
N LEU A 48 11.67 13.87 -4.26
CA LEU A 48 10.74 12.85 -3.77
C LEU A 48 9.35 13.15 -4.33
N VAL A 49 8.81 12.24 -5.13
CA VAL A 49 7.51 12.38 -5.76
C VAL A 49 6.40 11.90 -4.82
N VAL A 50 6.53 10.68 -4.32
CA VAL A 50 5.55 10.07 -3.40
C VAL A 50 6.22 8.99 -2.57
N GLN A 51 5.74 8.79 -1.35
CA GLN A 51 6.22 7.72 -0.45
C GLN A 51 5.07 7.00 0.23
N LEU A 52 5.30 5.74 0.59
CA LEU A 52 4.37 4.88 1.28
C LEU A 52 5.13 4.04 2.32
N ARG A 53 4.62 3.98 3.55
CA ARG A 53 5.05 2.98 4.53
C ARG A 53 4.12 1.79 4.47
N PHE A 54 4.70 0.60 4.31
CA PHE A 54 3.98 -0.65 4.39
C PHE A 54 4.74 -1.60 5.31
N GLY A 55 4.06 -2.15 6.31
CA GLY A 55 4.73 -2.86 7.39
C GLY A 55 5.42 -1.93 8.41
N ARG A 56 6.19 -2.52 9.32
CA ARG A 56 6.77 -1.81 10.45
C ARG A 56 7.92 -0.89 10.05
N ASP A 57 8.83 -1.41 9.22
CA ASP A 57 10.09 -0.73 8.87
C ASP A 57 10.31 -0.64 7.35
N GLN A 58 9.26 -0.89 6.55
CA GLN A 58 9.36 -0.95 5.10
C GLN A 58 8.78 0.31 4.46
N ILE A 59 9.54 0.89 3.56
CA ILE A 59 9.18 2.09 2.81
C ILE A 59 9.33 1.79 1.32
N ALA A 60 8.33 2.20 0.55
CA ALA A 60 8.44 2.36 -0.88
C ALA A 60 8.33 3.84 -1.22
N CYS A 61 9.07 4.30 -2.20
CA CYS A 61 8.93 5.65 -2.70
C CYS A 61 9.23 5.74 -4.20
N ILE A 62 8.67 6.77 -4.81
CA ILE A 62 9.04 7.20 -6.15
C ILE A 62 9.77 8.52 -6.02
N TYR A 63 10.91 8.63 -6.68
CA TYR A 63 11.63 9.88 -6.80
C TYR A 63 11.98 10.15 -8.27
N GLU A 64 12.09 11.42 -8.58
CA GLU A 64 12.57 11.91 -9.88
C GLU A 64 14.06 12.27 -9.78
N TYR A 65 14.82 11.79 -10.75
CA TYR A 65 16.23 12.10 -10.91
C TYR A 65 16.56 12.27 -12.39
N VAL A 66 17.07 13.45 -12.75
CA VAL A 66 17.43 13.81 -14.15
C VAL A 66 16.26 13.65 -15.13
N GLY A 67 15.03 13.94 -14.68
CA GLY A 67 13.82 13.83 -15.49
C GLY A 67 13.30 12.40 -15.69
N GLU A 68 13.89 11.43 -14.99
CA GLU A 68 13.45 10.04 -14.98
C GLU A 68 12.87 9.67 -13.61
N ASN A 69 11.88 8.79 -13.58
CA ASN A 69 11.25 8.34 -12.35
C ASN A 69 11.78 6.98 -11.93
N TYR A 70 12.03 6.83 -10.63
CA TYR A 70 12.56 5.61 -10.04
C TYR A 70 11.72 5.17 -8.86
N LEU A 71 11.37 3.88 -8.85
CA LEU A 71 10.79 3.20 -7.70
C LEU A 71 11.91 2.65 -6.82
N VAL A 72 11.81 2.93 -5.53
CA VAL A 72 12.67 2.35 -4.50
C VAL A 72 11.84 1.44 -3.61
N LEU A 73 12.28 0.21 -3.48
CA LEU A 73 11.68 -0.83 -2.64
C LEU A 73 12.73 -1.39 -1.67
N PRO A 74 12.34 -2.03 -0.56
CA PRO A 74 13.26 -2.82 0.25
C PRO A 74 14.02 -3.87 -0.59
N SER A 75 15.25 -4.23 -0.20
CA SER A 75 16.12 -5.13 -0.96
C SER A 75 15.56 -6.52 -1.20
N GLU A 76 14.60 -6.96 -0.37
CA GLU A 76 13.90 -8.24 -0.55
C GLU A 76 13.20 -8.35 -1.92
N PHE A 77 13.00 -7.23 -2.62
CA PHE A 77 12.35 -7.17 -3.93
C PHE A 77 13.28 -7.16 -5.14
N GLU A 78 14.54 -7.55 -5.00
CA GLU A 78 15.53 -7.52 -6.10
C GLU A 78 15.10 -8.31 -7.35
N GLU A 79 14.37 -9.41 -7.18
CA GLU A 79 14.00 -10.34 -8.26
C GLU A 79 12.64 -10.08 -8.90
N ILE A 80 11.94 -8.99 -8.56
CA ILE A 80 10.62 -8.72 -9.14
C ILE A 80 10.69 -8.41 -10.64
N LYS A 81 9.66 -8.85 -11.37
CA LYS A 81 9.51 -8.66 -12.82
C LYS A 81 8.17 -8.01 -13.13
N ILE A 82 8.11 -6.70 -12.99
CA ILE A 82 6.94 -5.91 -13.37
C ILE A 82 7.24 -5.27 -14.73
N PRO A 83 6.35 -5.38 -15.75
CA PRO A 83 6.64 -4.91 -17.11
C PRO A 83 6.97 -3.42 -17.21
N SER A 84 6.43 -2.60 -16.31
CA SER A 84 6.69 -1.16 -16.25
C SER A 84 7.99 -0.80 -15.54
N LEU A 85 8.72 -1.77 -14.99
CA LEU A 85 9.95 -1.56 -14.22
C LEU A 85 11.16 -2.17 -14.92
N GLU A 86 12.24 -1.45 -14.91
CA GLU A 86 13.56 -1.90 -15.36
C GLU A 86 14.54 -1.81 -14.20
N ALA A 87 15.35 -2.85 -13.99
CA ALA A 87 16.37 -2.82 -12.96
C ALA A 87 17.30 -1.62 -13.17
N ALA A 88 17.45 -0.81 -12.15
CA ALA A 88 18.31 0.37 -12.17
C ALA A 88 19.62 0.08 -11.42
N PRO A 89 20.70 0.82 -11.70
CA PRO A 89 21.93 0.70 -10.92
C PRO A 89 21.66 1.03 -9.44
N ASP A 90 22.51 0.47 -8.57
CA ASP A 90 22.42 0.69 -7.13
C ASP A 90 22.37 2.20 -6.80
N LEU A 91 21.64 2.50 -5.73
CA LEU A 91 21.54 3.85 -5.22
C LEU A 91 22.92 4.41 -4.90
N VAL A 92 23.29 5.51 -5.54
CA VAL A 92 24.49 6.25 -5.14
C VAL A 92 24.30 6.86 -3.74
N PRO A 93 25.38 7.02 -2.95
CA PRO A 93 25.30 7.45 -1.56
C PRO A 93 24.45 8.70 -1.32
N ILE A 94 24.51 9.68 -2.20
CA ILE A 94 23.76 10.93 -2.04
C ILE A 94 22.25 10.77 -2.24
N GLN A 95 21.83 9.93 -3.18
CA GLN A 95 20.42 9.61 -3.41
C GLN A 95 19.86 8.84 -2.21
N PHE A 96 20.66 7.92 -1.67
CA PHE A 96 20.31 7.20 -0.46
C PHE A 96 20.20 8.14 0.75
N ILE A 97 21.15 9.06 0.94
CA ILE A 97 21.09 10.09 1.98
C ILE A 97 19.81 10.92 1.85
N HIS A 98 19.43 11.31 0.62
CA HIS A 98 18.20 12.06 0.40
C HIS A 98 16.95 11.26 0.81
N LEU A 99 16.89 9.98 0.48
CA LEU A 99 15.80 9.10 0.90
C LEU A 99 15.73 8.95 2.42
N ILE A 100 16.88 8.75 3.07
CA ILE A 100 16.97 8.59 4.52
C ILE A 100 16.50 9.84 5.26
N THR A 101 16.86 11.03 4.80
CA THR A 101 16.46 12.30 5.44
C THR A 101 14.96 12.54 5.37
N ASN A 102 14.23 11.78 4.55
CA ASN A 102 12.78 11.81 4.47
C ASN A 102 12.09 10.73 5.33
N GLN A 103 12.67 10.33 6.49
CA GLN A 103 12.01 9.54 7.55
C GLN A 103 12.30 8.03 7.61
N ILE A 104 13.37 7.54 7.03
CA ILE A 104 13.80 6.16 7.29
C ILE A 104 14.56 6.14 8.61
N GLU A 105 14.08 5.37 9.57
CA GLU A 105 14.78 5.18 10.83
C GLU A 105 15.93 4.18 10.68
N PRO A 106 17.06 4.38 11.40
CA PRO A 106 18.13 3.39 11.44
C PRO A 106 17.61 2.04 11.96
N THR A 107 18.17 0.96 11.47
CA THR A 107 17.88 -0.37 12.00
C THR A 107 18.38 -0.51 13.44
N ASP A 108 17.78 -1.41 14.23
CA ASP A 108 18.19 -1.67 15.63
C ASP A 108 19.64 -2.15 15.80
N LYS A 109 20.36 -2.37 14.70
CA LYS A 109 21.78 -2.76 14.68
C LYS A 109 22.74 -1.63 15.06
N ALA A 110 22.30 -0.36 15.02
CA ALA A 110 23.10 0.77 15.42
C ALA A 110 23.09 0.94 16.94
N SER A 111 23.90 0.15 17.66
CA SER A 111 24.13 0.39 19.10
C SER A 111 25.06 1.60 19.31
N GLU A 112 24.87 2.30 20.42
CA GLU A 112 25.69 3.45 20.80
C GLU A 112 27.20 3.14 20.75
N GLY A 113 27.60 1.97 21.27
CA GLY A 113 29.00 1.54 21.26
C GLY A 113 29.57 1.37 19.86
N VAL A 114 28.79 0.81 18.95
CA VAL A 114 29.20 0.61 17.55
C VAL A 114 29.30 1.96 16.82
N LEU A 115 28.38 2.87 17.04
CA LEU A 115 28.46 4.22 16.47
C LEU A 115 29.67 4.99 16.99
N LEU A 116 29.94 4.89 18.30
CA LEU A 116 31.13 5.51 18.90
C LEU A 116 32.41 4.91 18.34
N GLU A 117 32.49 3.58 18.21
CA GLU A 117 33.68 2.87 17.76
C GLU A 117 34.03 3.12 16.29
N TYR A 118 33.03 3.16 15.41
CA TYR A 118 33.26 3.22 13.96
C TYR A 118 33.01 4.58 13.31
N VAL A 119 32.23 5.45 13.94
CA VAL A 119 31.85 6.75 13.36
C VAL A 119 32.52 7.92 14.10
N PHE A 120 32.73 7.78 15.42
CA PHE A 120 33.15 8.90 16.27
C PHE A 120 34.48 8.70 17.04
N VAL A 121 35.25 7.66 16.69
CA VAL A 121 36.45 7.24 17.47
C VAL A 121 37.59 8.27 17.47
N ASP A 122 37.78 9.01 16.40
CA ASP A 122 38.93 9.92 16.30
C ASP A 122 38.46 11.33 15.88
N PRO A 123 38.66 12.35 16.74
CA PRO A 123 38.35 13.73 16.38
C PRO A 123 39.17 14.27 15.20
N ALA A 124 40.23 13.56 14.78
CA ALA A 124 40.99 13.89 13.57
C ALA A 124 40.34 13.33 12.27
N ILE A 125 39.34 12.45 12.37
CA ILE A 125 38.61 11.92 11.21
C ILE A 125 37.60 12.98 10.73
N GLU A 126 37.88 13.58 9.58
CA GLU A 126 36.99 14.55 8.94
C GLU A 126 35.90 13.84 8.08
N PHE A 127 36.15 12.60 7.65
CA PHE A 127 35.29 11.86 6.72
C PHE A 127 35.08 10.41 7.20
N VAL A 128 33.85 9.94 7.09
CA VAL A 128 33.44 8.56 7.28
C VAL A 128 33.08 7.98 5.93
N GLN A 129 33.45 6.73 5.66
CA GLN A 129 33.12 6.05 4.43
C GLN A 129 31.61 5.73 4.42
N TRP A 130 31.01 5.76 3.24
CA TRP A 130 29.60 5.44 3.08
C TRP A 130 29.31 4.01 3.57
N GLU A 131 30.18 3.06 3.28
CA GLU A 131 30.09 1.65 3.64
C GLU A 131 30.01 1.42 5.17
N ASP A 132 30.52 2.35 5.95
CA ASP A 132 30.46 2.29 7.42
C ASP A 132 29.12 2.77 7.98
N ILE A 133 28.37 3.54 7.21
CA ILE A 133 27.12 4.16 7.63
C ILE A 133 25.90 3.41 7.08
N HIS A 134 25.91 3.04 5.78
CA HIS A 134 24.74 2.45 5.13
C HIS A 134 24.24 1.17 5.80
N LYS A 135 25.14 0.42 6.44
CA LYS A 135 24.80 -0.80 7.20
C LYS A 135 23.84 -0.60 8.38
N TYR A 136 23.67 0.65 8.82
CA TYR A 136 22.72 1.01 9.89
C TYR A 136 21.33 1.35 9.35
N PHE A 137 21.15 1.34 8.05
CA PHE A 137 19.87 1.61 7.41
C PHE A 137 19.38 0.37 6.65
N PRO A 138 18.07 0.26 6.41
CA PRO A 138 17.54 -0.79 5.55
C PRO A 138 18.19 -0.74 4.17
N LEU A 139 18.40 -1.89 3.57
CA LEU A 139 18.85 -1.99 2.18
C LEU A 139 17.65 -1.80 1.24
N PHE A 140 17.90 -1.18 0.09
CA PHE A 140 16.89 -0.90 -0.92
C PHE A 140 17.34 -1.36 -2.30
N THR A 141 16.35 -1.73 -3.12
CA THR A 141 16.52 -1.97 -4.55
C THR A 141 15.83 -0.88 -5.34
N MET A 142 16.40 -0.51 -6.46
CA MET A 142 15.90 0.57 -7.30
C MET A 142 15.50 0.05 -8.68
N PHE A 143 14.37 0.54 -9.17
CA PHE A 143 13.87 0.26 -10.52
C PHE A 143 13.54 1.57 -11.22
N LYS A 144 13.94 1.68 -12.50
CA LYS A 144 13.47 2.76 -13.36
C LYS A 144 12.01 2.47 -13.74
N ILE A 145 11.16 3.49 -13.67
CA ILE A 145 9.77 3.42 -14.09
C ILE A 145 9.68 3.84 -15.55
N ASN A 146 9.20 2.94 -16.42
CA ASN A 146 9.04 3.21 -17.84
C ASN A 146 7.69 3.85 -18.18
N ASP A 147 6.71 3.76 -17.28
CA ASP A 147 5.39 4.36 -17.43
C ASP A 147 5.42 5.85 -17.08
N THR A 148 4.53 6.61 -17.71
CA THR A 148 4.28 8.01 -17.34
C THR A 148 3.54 8.06 -16.00
N LEU A 149 4.07 8.83 -15.04
CA LEU A 149 3.38 9.04 -13.78
C LEU A 149 2.13 9.91 -13.94
N PRO A 150 1.07 9.64 -13.18
CA PRO A 150 -0.07 10.54 -13.10
C PRO A 150 0.34 11.95 -12.63
N GLU A 151 -0.44 12.97 -12.99
CA GLU A 151 -0.19 14.34 -12.51
C GLU A 151 -0.71 14.55 -11.08
N ASP A 152 -1.86 13.97 -10.75
CA ASP A 152 -2.52 14.11 -9.45
C ASP A 152 -1.81 13.32 -8.35
N GLU A 153 -1.65 13.93 -7.17
CA GLU A 153 -0.94 13.34 -6.03
C GLU A 153 -1.61 12.07 -5.48
N LYS A 154 -2.94 12.01 -5.48
CA LYS A 154 -3.70 10.83 -5.05
C LYS A 154 -3.50 9.68 -6.04
N GLU A 155 -3.48 9.98 -7.33
CA GLU A 155 -3.24 9.00 -8.38
C GLU A 155 -1.79 8.49 -8.35
N LYS A 156 -0.80 9.35 -8.10
CA LYS A 156 0.60 8.94 -7.86
C LYS A 156 0.70 7.96 -6.69
N LEU A 157 0.02 8.27 -5.58
CA LEU A 157 0.00 7.40 -4.41
C LEU A 157 -0.68 6.05 -4.72
N ASN A 158 -1.79 6.06 -5.47
CA ASN A 158 -2.45 4.83 -5.90
C ASN A 158 -1.56 4.02 -6.86
N PHE A 159 -0.84 4.68 -7.76
CA PHE A 159 0.14 4.04 -8.64
C PHE A 159 1.23 3.34 -7.82
N LEU A 160 1.81 4.01 -6.82
CA LEU A 160 2.81 3.41 -5.92
C LEU A 160 2.23 2.20 -5.16
N LYS A 161 1.00 2.29 -4.63
CA LYS A 161 0.34 1.18 -3.93
C LYS A 161 0.16 -0.04 -4.84
N ARG A 162 -0.21 0.17 -6.08
CA ARG A 162 -0.36 -0.89 -7.09
C ARG A 162 0.97 -1.60 -7.35
N LEU A 163 2.05 -0.84 -7.54
CA LEU A 163 3.39 -1.41 -7.68
C LEU A 163 3.80 -2.21 -6.43
N CYS A 164 3.49 -1.72 -5.23
CA CYS A 164 3.75 -2.45 -3.99
C CYS A 164 2.95 -3.77 -3.91
N ILE A 165 1.65 -3.75 -4.25
CA ILE A 165 0.82 -4.97 -4.27
C ILE A 165 1.43 -6.00 -5.24
N GLU A 166 1.75 -5.58 -6.45
CA GLU A 166 2.32 -6.47 -7.47
C GLU A 166 3.68 -7.04 -7.05
N SER A 167 4.54 -6.18 -6.46
CA SER A 167 5.84 -6.61 -5.94
C SER A 167 5.71 -7.65 -4.82
N VAL A 168 4.79 -7.42 -3.86
CA VAL A 168 4.53 -8.37 -2.76
C VAL A 168 3.95 -9.69 -3.29
N CYS A 169 3.09 -9.67 -4.30
CA CYS A 169 2.57 -10.90 -4.91
C CYS A 169 3.66 -11.74 -5.60
N GLN A 170 4.72 -11.10 -6.12
CA GLN A 170 5.85 -11.81 -6.73
C GLN A 170 6.88 -12.29 -5.70
N ASN A 171 6.98 -11.60 -4.56
CA ASN A 171 7.90 -11.96 -3.48
C ASN A 171 7.14 -12.32 -2.20
N ASN A 172 6.95 -13.63 -2.00
CA ASN A 172 6.17 -14.16 -0.89
C ASN A 172 6.83 -14.00 0.50
N SER A 173 8.08 -13.52 0.57
CA SER A 173 8.84 -13.42 1.83
C SER A 173 8.18 -12.50 2.88
N LEU A 174 7.38 -11.54 2.43
CA LEU A 174 6.66 -10.60 3.31
C LEU A 174 5.27 -11.08 3.72
N LEU A 175 4.76 -12.12 3.10
CA LEU A 175 3.42 -12.63 3.37
C LEU A 175 3.39 -13.42 4.68
N GLN A 176 2.46 -13.08 5.54
CA GLN A 176 2.23 -13.77 6.81
C GLN A 176 1.13 -14.83 6.70
N LEU A 177 0.23 -14.67 5.73
CA LEU A 177 -0.85 -15.59 5.46
C LEU A 177 -0.49 -16.52 4.29
N PRO A 178 -0.88 -17.80 4.35
CA PRO A 178 -0.61 -18.78 3.31
C PRO A 178 -1.59 -18.62 2.14
N PHE A 179 -1.45 -17.51 1.40
CA PHE A 179 -2.22 -17.30 0.17
C PHE A 179 -1.84 -18.35 -0.89
N ASP A 180 -2.85 -18.88 -1.56
CA ASP A 180 -2.64 -19.72 -2.74
C ASP A 180 -2.34 -18.88 -3.99
N ASN A 181 -1.83 -19.53 -5.04
CA ASN A 181 -1.45 -18.86 -6.28
C ASN A 181 -2.64 -18.15 -6.97
N ASP A 182 -3.83 -18.70 -6.88
CA ASP A 182 -5.02 -18.12 -7.47
C ASP A 182 -5.39 -16.82 -6.77
N THR A 183 -5.31 -16.80 -5.44
CA THR A 183 -5.56 -15.60 -4.62
C THR A 183 -4.51 -14.51 -4.90
N LEU A 184 -3.22 -14.88 -4.98
CA LEU A 184 -2.16 -13.94 -5.35
C LEU A 184 -2.33 -13.39 -6.77
N THR A 185 -2.79 -14.23 -7.71
CA THR A 185 -3.12 -13.80 -9.08
C THR A 185 -4.26 -12.76 -9.07
N SER A 186 -5.27 -12.95 -8.20
CA SER A 186 -6.36 -11.97 -8.06
C SER A 186 -5.86 -10.63 -7.49
N TYR A 187 -4.93 -10.64 -6.52
CA TYR A 187 -4.27 -9.42 -6.05
C TYR A 187 -3.49 -8.71 -7.17
N SER A 188 -2.70 -9.44 -7.95
CA SER A 188 -1.97 -8.87 -9.10
C SER A 188 -2.93 -8.32 -10.16
N SER A 189 -4.06 -8.98 -10.40
CA SER A 189 -5.09 -8.50 -11.33
C SER A 189 -5.69 -7.16 -10.89
N ILE A 190 -5.98 -6.98 -9.59
CA ILE A 190 -6.42 -5.70 -9.05
C ILE A 190 -5.33 -4.64 -9.20
N ALA A 191 -4.07 -4.97 -8.90
CA ALA A 191 -2.95 -4.04 -9.05
C ALA A 191 -2.77 -3.56 -10.49
N SER A 192 -3.05 -4.42 -11.47
CA SER A 192 -3.03 -4.08 -12.89
C SER A 192 -4.24 -3.24 -13.36
N SER A 193 -5.30 -3.15 -12.54
CA SER A 193 -6.45 -2.29 -12.84
C SER A 193 -6.08 -0.81 -12.71
N ILE A 194 -6.52 0.02 -13.68
CA ILE A 194 -6.23 1.47 -13.69
C ILE A 194 -7.39 2.28 -13.06
N ASP A 195 -8.28 1.65 -12.31
CA ASP A 195 -9.39 2.35 -11.65
C ASP A 195 -8.94 3.03 -10.36
N ASN A 196 -8.77 4.35 -10.41
CA ASN A 196 -8.33 5.17 -9.27
C ASN A 196 -9.36 5.26 -8.12
N ASN A 197 -10.58 4.75 -8.30
CA ASN A 197 -11.60 4.72 -7.26
C ASN A 197 -11.44 3.52 -6.32
N ILE A 198 -10.74 2.47 -6.73
CA ILE A 198 -10.45 1.32 -5.88
C ILE A 198 -9.61 1.77 -4.68
N PRO A 199 -9.98 1.41 -3.44
CA PRO A 199 -9.21 1.78 -2.25
C PRO A 199 -7.98 0.87 -2.09
N TYR A 200 -6.94 1.11 -2.90
CA TYR A 200 -5.72 0.31 -2.89
C TYR A 200 -5.02 0.22 -1.53
N ASP A 201 -5.28 1.17 -0.63
CA ASP A 201 -4.86 1.10 0.77
C ASP A 201 -5.40 -0.14 1.48
N ASN A 202 -6.69 -0.41 1.31
CA ASN A 202 -7.34 -1.56 1.91
C ASN A 202 -6.86 -2.86 1.27
N VAL A 203 -6.66 -2.85 -0.06
CA VAL A 203 -6.13 -4.01 -0.79
C VAL A 203 -4.70 -4.33 -0.33
N LEU A 204 -3.82 -3.34 -0.22
CA LEU A 204 -2.45 -3.55 0.26
C LEU A 204 -2.41 -4.02 1.71
N ARG A 205 -3.22 -3.41 2.61
CA ARG A 205 -3.30 -3.85 4.01
C ARG A 205 -3.83 -5.27 4.14
N SER A 206 -4.80 -5.66 3.34
CA SER A 206 -5.30 -7.04 3.34
C SER A 206 -4.23 -8.05 2.94
N LEU A 207 -3.42 -7.74 1.93
CA LEU A 207 -2.32 -8.58 1.46
C LEU A 207 -1.23 -8.74 2.52
N LEU A 208 -0.90 -7.67 3.24
CA LEU A 208 0.12 -7.63 4.30
C LEU A 208 -0.41 -8.04 5.68
N SER A 209 -1.64 -8.51 5.76
CA SER A 209 -2.26 -8.87 7.03
C SER A 209 -1.62 -10.13 7.62
N TYR A 210 -1.51 -10.17 8.94
CA TYR A 210 -1.02 -11.33 9.69
C TYR A 210 -2.14 -12.29 10.15
N HIS A 211 -3.41 -11.96 9.85
CA HIS A 211 -4.54 -12.76 10.25
C HIS A 211 -5.69 -12.66 9.24
N TRP A 212 -6.29 -13.80 8.86
CA TRP A 212 -7.37 -13.87 7.88
C TRP A 212 -8.55 -12.93 8.16
N LYS A 213 -8.94 -12.79 9.43
CA LYS A 213 -10.03 -11.88 9.83
C LYS A 213 -9.76 -10.44 9.42
N PHE A 214 -8.54 -9.94 9.62
CA PHE A 214 -8.16 -8.58 9.23
C PHE A 214 -8.01 -8.44 7.72
N CYS A 215 -7.42 -9.44 7.07
CA CYS A 215 -7.38 -9.51 5.61
C CYS A 215 -8.78 -9.36 5.01
N PHE A 216 -9.72 -10.16 5.47
CA PHE A 216 -11.10 -10.13 5.02
C PHE A 216 -11.78 -8.77 5.29
N ILE A 217 -11.64 -8.21 6.49
CA ILE A 217 -12.28 -6.92 6.85
C ILE A 217 -11.77 -5.78 5.98
N ASP A 218 -10.48 -5.71 5.68
CA ASP A 218 -9.95 -4.66 4.81
C ASP A 218 -10.50 -4.79 3.38
N LEU A 219 -10.67 -6.00 2.85
CA LEU A 219 -11.33 -6.21 1.56
C LEU A 219 -12.82 -5.92 1.60
N TYR A 220 -13.52 -6.34 2.67
CA TYR A 220 -14.93 -6.05 2.86
C TYR A 220 -15.22 -4.55 2.82
N ARG A 221 -14.37 -3.72 3.42
CA ARG A 221 -14.46 -2.25 3.38
C ARG A 221 -14.47 -1.70 1.95
N CYS A 222 -13.80 -2.35 1.00
CA CYS A 222 -13.87 -1.96 -0.40
C CYS A 222 -15.28 -2.13 -0.96
N GLN A 223 -15.99 -3.19 -0.58
CA GLN A 223 -17.39 -3.43 -0.98
C GLN A 223 -18.36 -2.55 -0.19
N GLU A 224 -18.14 -2.38 1.12
CA GLU A 224 -18.98 -1.58 2.01
C GLU A 224 -19.22 -0.16 1.47
N ARG A 225 -18.20 0.45 0.86
CA ARG A 225 -18.31 1.76 0.20
C ARG A 225 -19.30 1.79 -0.96
N LEU A 226 -19.60 0.66 -1.57
CA LEU A 226 -20.49 0.55 -2.73
C LEU A 226 -21.92 0.15 -2.37
N LEU A 227 -22.20 -0.26 -1.13
CA LEU A 227 -23.50 -0.81 -0.73
C LEU A 227 -24.66 0.13 -1.02
N MET A 228 -24.51 1.38 -0.63
CA MET A 228 -25.54 2.38 -0.85
C MET A 228 -25.75 2.68 -2.33
N LEU A 229 -24.67 2.69 -3.12
CA LEU A 229 -24.73 2.95 -4.57
C LEU A 229 -25.47 1.82 -5.29
N ALA A 230 -25.21 0.56 -4.94
CA ALA A 230 -25.91 -0.59 -5.51
C ALA A 230 -27.42 -0.55 -5.22
N TRP A 231 -27.80 -0.15 -4.01
CA TRP A 231 -29.21 0.01 -3.64
C TRP A 231 -29.89 1.15 -4.41
N VAL A 232 -29.20 2.29 -4.57
CA VAL A 232 -29.71 3.42 -5.40
C VAL A 232 -29.89 3.00 -6.85
N ASP A 233 -28.94 2.22 -7.40
CA ASP A 233 -29.03 1.66 -8.76
C ASP A 233 -30.26 0.74 -8.90
N GLU A 234 -30.43 -0.22 -8.00
CA GLU A 234 -31.57 -1.13 -8.01
C GLU A 234 -32.90 -0.37 -7.88
N PHE A 235 -32.96 0.62 -6.98
CA PHE A 235 -34.15 1.45 -6.80
C PHE A 235 -34.49 2.26 -8.06
N LYS A 236 -33.47 2.93 -8.64
CA LYS A 236 -33.63 3.70 -9.87
C LYS A 236 -34.21 2.84 -11.02
N ASN A 237 -33.66 1.64 -11.19
CA ASN A 237 -34.05 0.72 -12.22
C ASN A 237 -35.48 0.15 -11.97
N THR A 238 -35.81 -0.18 -10.72
CA THR A 238 -37.12 -0.73 -10.34
C THR A 238 -38.22 0.30 -10.51
N MET A 239 -37.97 1.56 -10.12
CA MET A 239 -38.94 2.64 -10.20
C MET A 239 -38.95 3.33 -11.56
N ASN A 240 -38.09 2.93 -12.49
CA ASN A 240 -37.88 3.59 -13.76
C ASN A 240 -37.73 5.12 -13.61
N SER A 241 -36.96 5.54 -12.60
CA SER A 241 -36.84 6.93 -12.20
C SER A 241 -35.91 7.68 -13.16
N SER A 242 -36.36 8.86 -13.63
CA SER A 242 -35.55 9.79 -14.43
C SER A 242 -34.78 10.80 -13.58
N LEU A 243 -34.90 10.75 -12.24
CA LEU A 243 -34.20 11.67 -11.35
C LEU A 243 -32.67 11.48 -11.44
N PRO A 244 -31.90 12.56 -11.33
CA PRO A 244 -30.46 12.49 -11.17
C PRO A 244 -30.07 11.62 -9.98
N ILE A 245 -28.93 10.93 -10.08
CA ILE A 245 -28.47 9.95 -9.07
C ILE A 245 -28.23 10.62 -7.73
N ASN A 246 -27.59 11.80 -7.73
CA ASN A 246 -27.32 12.59 -6.53
C ASN A 246 -28.61 12.99 -5.77
N GLU A 247 -29.69 13.31 -6.48
CA GLU A 247 -30.97 13.63 -5.84
C GLU A 247 -31.60 12.39 -5.22
N LEU A 248 -31.58 11.25 -5.92
CA LEU A 248 -32.05 9.96 -5.39
C LEU A 248 -31.25 9.54 -4.16
N TYR A 249 -29.92 9.58 -4.25
CA TYR A 249 -29.02 9.23 -3.16
C TYR A 249 -29.31 10.07 -1.92
N ASN A 250 -29.39 11.40 -2.05
CA ASN A 250 -29.65 12.32 -0.95
C ASN A 250 -31.04 12.10 -0.36
N ALA A 251 -32.07 11.90 -1.19
CA ALA A 251 -33.43 11.63 -0.73
C ALA A 251 -33.50 10.31 0.05
N MET A 252 -32.78 9.28 -0.40
CA MET A 252 -32.74 7.98 0.26
C MET A 252 -31.92 8.05 1.55
N LYS A 253 -30.74 8.66 1.53
CA LYS A 253 -29.88 8.85 2.71
C LYS A 253 -30.57 9.64 3.83
N SER A 254 -31.40 10.62 3.49
CA SER A 254 -32.12 11.44 4.48
C SER A 254 -33.34 10.76 5.11
N ARG A 255 -33.92 9.76 4.45
CA ARG A 255 -35.18 9.12 4.87
C ARG A 255 -34.99 7.73 5.46
N TYR A 256 -33.89 7.04 5.10
CA TYR A 256 -33.63 5.69 5.53
C TYR A 256 -32.40 5.65 6.43
N ASN A 257 -32.55 5.05 7.60
CA ASN A 257 -31.42 4.72 8.45
C ASN A 257 -30.67 3.53 7.78
N THR A 258 -29.63 3.85 7.03
CA THR A 258 -28.88 2.88 6.20
C THR A 258 -28.23 1.76 7.01
N GLU A 259 -28.01 1.98 8.32
CA GLU A 259 -27.44 0.98 9.23
C GLU A 259 -28.34 -0.24 9.47
N HIS A 260 -29.65 -0.09 9.29
CA HIS A 260 -30.61 -1.19 9.51
C HIS A 260 -30.85 -2.07 8.28
N HIS A 261 -30.26 -1.75 7.12
CA HIS A 261 -30.50 -2.44 5.85
C HIS A 261 -29.22 -2.90 5.15
N GLU A 262 -28.11 -3.02 5.87
CA GLU A 262 -26.81 -3.38 5.29
C GLU A 262 -26.85 -4.75 4.59
N ASP A 263 -27.59 -5.72 5.15
CA ASP A 263 -27.77 -7.03 4.54
C ASP A 263 -28.54 -6.99 3.20
N GLU A 264 -29.54 -6.11 3.08
CA GLU A 264 -30.29 -5.89 1.84
C GLU A 264 -29.41 -5.21 0.79
N ASN A 265 -28.68 -4.18 1.20
CA ASN A 265 -27.74 -3.46 0.35
C ASN A 265 -26.63 -4.40 -0.19
N MET A 266 -26.16 -5.33 0.64
CA MET A 266 -25.21 -6.36 0.21
C MET A 266 -25.83 -7.31 -0.83
N ARG A 267 -27.11 -7.68 -0.70
CA ARG A 267 -27.80 -8.48 -1.72
C ARG A 267 -27.90 -7.72 -3.04
N SER A 268 -28.29 -6.44 -3.00
CA SER A 268 -28.33 -5.58 -4.20
C SER A 268 -26.97 -5.53 -4.88
N LEU A 269 -25.90 -5.38 -4.12
CA LEU A 269 -24.53 -5.36 -4.64
C LEU A 269 -24.16 -6.69 -5.33
N TYR A 270 -24.48 -7.84 -4.71
CA TYR A 270 -24.10 -9.16 -5.25
C TYR A 270 -24.95 -9.60 -6.43
N ARG A 271 -26.16 -9.07 -6.58
CA ARG A 271 -26.99 -9.28 -7.80
C ARG A 271 -26.37 -8.62 -9.05
N LEU A 272 -25.45 -7.65 -8.87
CA LEU A 272 -24.70 -7.05 -9.98
C LEU A 272 -23.57 -7.97 -10.50
N LEU A 273 -23.11 -8.94 -9.70
CA LEU A 273 -21.97 -9.79 -10.03
C LEU A 273 -22.31 -10.79 -11.16
N PRO A 274 -21.38 -11.00 -12.12
CA PRO A 274 -21.55 -12.01 -13.15
C PRO A 274 -21.33 -13.42 -12.58
N GLN A 275 -21.86 -14.41 -13.31
CA GLN A 275 -21.88 -15.80 -12.83
C GLN A 275 -20.48 -16.38 -12.59
N ASN A 276 -19.49 -16.04 -13.41
CA ASN A 276 -18.12 -16.52 -13.26
C ASN A 276 -17.46 -16.07 -11.93
N ILE A 277 -17.76 -14.85 -11.44
CA ILE A 277 -17.31 -14.39 -10.13
C ILE A 277 -18.11 -15.12 -9.03
N LEU A 278 -19.41 -15.23 -9.20
CA LEU A 278 -20.25 -15.96 -8.24
C LEU A 278 -19.80 -17.42 -8.07
N ASP A 279 -19.32 -18.08 -9.09
CA ASP A 279 -18.90 -19.48 -9.06
C ASP A 279 -17.62 -19.73 -8.24
N ILE A 280 -16.81 -18.68 -7.99
CA ILE A 280 -15.62 -18.79 -7.12
C ILE A 280 -16.03 -19.24 -5.70
N MET A 281 -17.12 -18.71 -5.18
CA MET A 281 -17.59 -19.02 -3.82
C MET A 281 -18.59 -20.19 -3.86
N THR A 282 -18.13 -21.39 -3.53
CA THR A 282 -18.95 -22.62 -3.58
C THR A 282 -19.87 -22.83 -2.37
N LYS A 283 -19.66 -22.11 -1.25
CA LYS A 283 -20.43 -22.27 0.00
C LYS A 283 -21.90 -21.84 -0.08
N ALA A 284 -22.30 -21.14 -1.12
CA ALA A 284 -23.66 -20.70 -1.33
C ALA A 284 -23.97 -20.71 -2.84
N SER A 285 -25.23 -20.99 -3.21
CA SER A 285 -25.57 -21.19 -4.63
C SER A 285 -26.10 -19.95 -5.33
N ARG A 286 -26.68 -19.00 -4.60
CA ARG A 286 -27.34 -17.81 -5.18
C ARG A 286 -26.66 -16.52 -4.71
N PRO A 287 -26.73 -15.41 -5.50
CA PRO A 287 -26.17 -14.12 -5.08
C PRO A 287 -26.60 -13.70 -3.67
N ASP A 288 -27.90 -13.77 -3.37
CA ASP A 288 -28.46 -13.37 -2.07
C ASP A 288 -27.94 -14.24 -0.91
N THR A 289 -27.73 -15.55 -1.14
CA THR A 289 -27.17 -16.43 -0.11
C THR A 289 -25.68 -16.21 0.11
N LYS A 290 -24.94 -15.83 -0.94
CA LYS A 290 -23.53 -15.43 -0.84
C LYS A 290 -23.41 -14.10 -0.10
N ALA A 291 -24.23 -13.11 -0.44
CA ALA A 291 -24.32 -11.84 0.27
C ALA A 291 -24.56 -12.04 1.78
N ASN A 292 -25.56 -12.84 2.13
CA ASN A 292 -25.88 -13.17 3.53
C ASN A 292 -24.71 -13.87 4.24
N TYR A 293 -23.99 -14.76 3.54
CA TYR A 293 -22.82 -15.44 4.12
C TYR A 293 -21.72 -14.44 4.45
N ILE A 294 -21.33 -13.61 3.50
CA ILE A 294 -20.28 -12.58 3.67
C ILE A 294 -20.67 -11.57 4.76
N TYR A 295 -21.91 -11.09 4.74
CA TYR A 295 -22.42 -10.17 5.77
C TYR A 295 -22.39 -10.79 7.18
N LYS A 296 -22.84 -12.04 7.32
CA LYS A 296 -22.76 -12.76 8.60
C LYS A 296 -21.33 -13.00 9.05
N LEU A 297 -20.43 -13.34 8.12
CA LEU A 297 -19.00 -13.50 8.43
C LEU A 297 -18.40 -12.19 8.98
N ARG A 298 -18.67 -11.07 8.31
CA ARG A 298 -18.25 -9.74 8.78
C ARG A 298 -18.78 -9.45 10.18
N ASN A 299 -20.07 -9.63 10.39
CA ASN A 299 -20.70 -9.35 11.68
C ASN A 299 -20.13 -10.20 12.81
N ARG A 300 -19.88 -11.48 12.57
CA ARG A 300 -19.22 -12.36 13.54
C ARG A 300 -17.82 -11.88 13.89
N ILE A 301 -17.03 -11.44 12.89
CA ILE A 301 -15.67 -10.94 13.12
C ILE A 301 -15.70 -9.64 13.94
N VAL A 302 -16.61 -8.72 13.63
CA VAL A 302 -16.65 -7.39 14.26
C VAL A 302 -17.29 -7.42 15.65
N HIS A 303 -18.34 -8.24 15.86
CA HIS A 303 -19.14 -8.19 17.09
C HIS A 303 -18.82 -9.27 18.13
N PHE A 304 -17.78 -10.09 17.92
CA PHE A 304 -17.29 -11.09 18.88
C PHE A 304 -18.44 -11.89 19.53
N GLN A 305 -19.27 -12.57 18.73
CA GLN A 305 -20.33 -13.40 19.28
C GLN A 305 -19.76 -14.73 19.80
N HIS A 306 -20.17 -15.15 21.01
CA HIS A 306 -19.68 -16.38 21.67
C HIS A 306 -19.92 -17.70 20.90
N SER A 307 -20.63 -17.68 19.76
CA SER A 307 -20.84 -18.81 18.87
C SER A 307 -19.77 -18.99 17.77
N ASP A 308 -18.63 -18.30 17.86
CA ASP A 308 -17.68 -18.14 16.76
C ASP A 308 -16.62 -19.24 16.63
N ALA A 309 -16.83 -20.40 17.28
CA ALA A 309 -15.95 -21.57 17.11
C ALA A 309 -15.74 -21.95 15.63
N ASP A 310 -16.71 -21.70 14.78
CA ASP A 310 -16.61 -21.99 13.34
C ASP A 310 -15.58 -21.11 12.58
N ILE A 311 -15.40 -19.84 12.99
CA ILE A 311 -14.42 -18.94 12.35
C ILE A 311 -12.99 -19.31 12.75
N GLU A 312 -12.80 -19.70 14.01
CA GLU A 312 -11.49 -20.14 14.52
C GLU A 312 -11.02 -21.47 13.87
N THR A 313 -11.97 -22.26 13.36
CA THR A 313 -11.72 -23.56 12.73
C THR A 313 -11.69 -23.50 11.20
N MET A 314 -11.93 -22.34 10.59
CA MET A 314 -11.85 -22.18 9.13
C MET A 314 -10.45 -22.46 8.63
N LYS A 315 -10.34 -23.30 7.60
CA LYS A 315 -9.07 -23.67 6.97
C LYS A 315 -8.59 -22.58 5.99
N ASP A 316 -7.30 -22.60 5.70
CA ASP A 316 -6.68 -21.65 4.76
C ASP A 316 -7.31 -21.72 3.36
N ASP A 317 -7.66 -22.91 2.86
CA ASP A 317 -8.33 -23.06 1.56
C ASP A 317 -9.69 -22.35 1.53
N GLU A 318 -10.40 -22.39 2.63
CA GLU A 318 -11.69 -21.72 2.76
C GLU A 318 -11.54 -20.20 2.80
N TRP A 319 -10.53 -19.72 3.53
CA TRP A 319 -10.18 -18.31 3.56
C TRP A 319 -9.71 -17.81 2.19
N ASN A 320 -8.84 -18.56 1.50
CA ASN A 320 -8.38 -18.23 0.15
C ASN A 320 -9.58 -18.10 -0.81
N MET A 321 -10.52 -19.04 -0.79
CA MET A 321 -11.73 -18.97 -1.61
C MET A 321 -12.56 -17.70 -1.33
N ILE A 322 -12.76 -17.33 -0.06
CA ILE A 322 -13.54 -16.15 0.33
C ILE A 322 -12.81 -14.88 -0.08
N VAL A 323 -11.52 -14.78 0.24
CA VAL A 323 -10.67 -13.63 -0.10
C VAL A 323 -10.63 -13.44 -1.62
N ARG A 324 -10.40 -14.50 -2.38
CA ARG A 324 -10.41 -14.47 -3.85
C ARG A 324 -11.76 -14.00 -4.41
N PHE A 325 -12.87 -14.51 -3.88
CA PHE A 325 -14.21 -14.09 -4.29
C PHE A 325 -14.40 -12.58 -4.08
N VAL A 326 -14.00 -12.04 -2.93
CA VAL A 326 -14.11 -10.61 -2.65
C VAL A 326 -13.18 -9.82 -3.56
N LEU A 327 -11.92 -10.24 -3.74
CA LEU A 327 -10.94 -9.60 -4.63
C LEU A 327 -11.45 -9.48 -6.07
N GLU A 328 -11.94 -10.58 -6.65
CA GLU A 328 -12.45 -10.59 -8.04
C GLU A 328 -13.71 -9.72 -8.20
N SER A 329 -14.51 -9.58 -7.14
CA SER A 329 -15.71 -8.73 -7.19
C SER A 329 -15.39 -7.23 -7.19
N ILE A 330 -14.30 -6.79 -6.53
CA ILE A 330 -13.97 -5.38 -6.36
C ILE A 330 -13.83 -4.65 -7.70
N PRO A 331 -12.92 -5.00 -8.63
CA PRO A 331 -12.76 -4.25 -9.87
C PRO A 331 -14.02 -4.27 -10.73
N TYR A 332 -14.75 -5.38 -10.73
CA TYR A 332 -16.01 -5.47 -11.46
C TYR A 332 -17.06 -4.49 -10.91
N LEU A 333 -17.25 -4.45 -9.59
CA LEU A 333 -18.24 -3.58 -8.95
C LEU A 333 -17.87 -2.09 -9.08
N TYR A 334 -16.60 -1.74 -8.92
CA TYR A 334 -16.14 -0.37 -9.12
C TYR A 334 -16.36 0.10 -10.55
N ASN A 335 -16.04 -0.71 -11.54
CA ASN A 335 -16.33 -0.40 -12.94
C ASN A 335 -17.84 -0.30 -13.20
N LYS A 336 -18.65 -1.24 -12.67
CA LYS A 336 -20.09 -1.25 -12.85
C LYS A 336 -20.78 -0.02 -12.27
N LEU A 337 -20.30 0.47 -11.13
CA LEU A 337 -20.84 1.62 -10.41
C LEU A 337 -20.05 2.92 -10.64
N GLN A 338 -19.14 2.94 -11.60
CA GLN A 338 -18.23 4.06 -11.86
C GLN A 338 -18.94 5.41 -12.00
N ASN A 339 -20.03 5.46 -12.77
CA ASN A 339 -20.79 6.69 -12.97
C ASN A 339 -21.33 7.26 -11.66
N TYR A 340 -21.77 6.39 -10.74
CA TYR A 340 -22.29 6.78 -9.42
C TYR A 340 -21.17 7.33 -8.53
N ILE A 341 -19.98 6.70 -8.58
CA ILE A 341 -18.82 7.13 -7.79
C ILE A 341 -18.33 8.52 -8.25
N ILE A 342 -18.36 8.80 -9.55
CA ILE A 342 -17.95 10.10 -10.11
C ILE A 342 -18.95 11.20 -9.70
N GLU A 343 -20.25 10.89 -9.70
CA GLU A 343 -21.30 11.87 -9.33
C GLU A 343 -21.38 12.10 -7.81
N LEU A 344 -20.88 11.16 -6.99
CA LEU A 344 -20.92 11.20 -5.53
C LEU A 344 -19.53 10.99 -4.92
N PRO A 345 -18.58 11.90 -5.13
CA PRO A 345 -17.16 11.71 -4.77
C PRO A 345 -16.91 11.61 -3.24
N GLU A 346 -17.89 11.93 -2.40
CA GLU A 346 -17.78 11.87 -0.93
C GLU A 346 -18.20 10.50 -0.33
N VAL A 347 -18.47 9.50 -1.15
CA VAL A 347 -18.86 8.16 -0.69
C VAL A 347 -17.66 7.29 -0.32
#